data_b8f27bd6d81d3ed973925e14c499f125
#
_entry.id   b8f27bd6d81d3ed973925e14c499f125
#
_cell.length_a   1.000
_cell.length_b   1.000
_cell.length_c   1.000
_cell.angle_alpha   90.00
_cell.angle_beta   90.00
_cell.angle_gamma   90.00
#
_symmetry.space_group_name_H-M   'P 1'
#
loop_
_entity.id
_entity.type
_entity.pdbx_description
1 polymer ?
#
loop_
_entity_poly.entity_id
_entity_poly.type
_entity_poly.pdbx_seq_one_letter_code
_entity_poly.pdbx_strand_id
1 'polypeptide(L)'
;LGFNNKGVEEFLDKLKKAQKIKSILGVNIGKNKNSKDLISDYNFLYQKLEAYSDYITINISSPNTPGLRDIQEKGNIEKLINSLSRIKKKKPTFLKLSPDLSRKNLENICRLVLKNEFLNGLILTNTTIQRDSLFKKPVKNSWKLGEVGGLSGVPLREKTNKIIRSAYELTNGKITIIGVGGISTGKDAFEKISMGASLLQLYTSLIYQGPNVVVKILSDLSCSLKRKGLKNVSDLIGKNI
;
A
#
# COMPACT_ATOMS: atom_id res chain seq x y z
N LEU A 1 -14.32 0.54 -8.52
CA LEU A 1 -14.59 1.57 -7.54
C LEU A 1 -13.39 2.52 -7.49
N GLY A 2 -13.53 3.75 -7.98
CA GLY A 2 -12.45 4.76 -8.00
C GLY A 2 -12.63 5.76 -6.87
N PHE A 3 -12.23 5.42 -5.64
CA PHE A 3 -12.31 6.31 -4.47
C PHE A 3 -13.73 6.85 -4.19
N ASN A 4 -14.73 5.97 -4.17
CA ASN A 4 -16.11 6.35 -3.87
C ASN A 4 -16.23 7.02 -2.49
N ASN A 5 -16.50 8.32 -2.50
CA ASN A 5 -16.76 9.12 -1.33
C ASN A 5 -17.66 10.31 -1.69
N LYS A 6 -18.20 10.98 -0.70
CA LYS A 6 -19.08 12.14 -0.85
C LYS A 6 -18.34 13.48 -0.79
N GLY A 7 -17.02 13.45 -0.94
CA GLY A 7 -16.16 14.63 -0.86
C GLY A 7 -15.42 14.76 0.46
N VAL A 8 -14.44 15.68 0.47
CA VAL A 8 -13.50 15.84 1.58
C VAL A 8 -14.17 16.36 2.86
N GLU A 9 -15.19 17.21 2.75
CA GLU A 9 -15.84 17.79 3.93
C GLU A 9 -16.60 16.71 4.73
N GLU A 10 -17.43 15.88 4.06
CA GLU A 10 -18.10 14.77 4.74
C GLU A 10 -17.10 13.75 5.30
N PHE A 11 -16.01 13.51 4.57
CA PHE A 11 -14.93 12.65 5.05
C PHE A 11 -14.25 13.21 6.30
N LEU A 12 -13.99 14.51 6.33
CA LEU A 12 -13.39 15.20 7.47
C LEU A 12 -14.29 15.10 8.72
N ASP A 13 -15.59 15.25 8.57
CA ASP A 13 -16.53 15.11 9.70
C ASP A 13 -16.53 13.69 10.27
N LYS A 14 -16.40 12.68 9.42
CA LYS A 14 -16.22 11.29 9.86
C LYS A 14 -14.89 11.08 10.58
N LEU A 15 -13.80 11.67 10.07
CA LEU A 15 -12.48 11.60 10.72
C LEU A 15 -12.50 12.24 12.12
N LYS A 16 -13.11 13.42 12.27
CA LYS A 16 -13.25 14.09 13.59
C LYS A 16 -13.99 13.19 14.59
N LYS A 17 -15.04 12.48 14.14
CA LYS A 17 -15.76 11.51 14.99
C LYS A 17 -14.89 10.29 15.31
N ALA A 18 -14.11 9.81 14.35
CA ALA A 18 -13.24 8.64 14.50
C ALA A 18 -12.06 8.87 15.45
N GLN A 19 -11.62 10.10 15.66
CA GLN A 19 -10.54 10.43 16.61
C GLN A 19 -10.85 10.02 18.05
N LYS A 20 -12.12 9.79 18.39
CA LYS A 20 -12.51 9.25 19.70
C LYS A 20 -12.19 7.77 19.88
N ILE A 21 -11.84 7.06 18.80
CA ILE A 21 -11.50 5.65 18.82
C ILE A 21 -10.01 5.54 19.16
N LYS A 22 -9.67 4.78 20.20
CA LYS A 22 -8.28 4.49 20.60
C LYS A 22 -7.61 3.51 19.63
N SER A 23 -7.46 3.90 18.38
CA SER A 23 -6.87 3.09 17.31
C SER A 23 -6.08 3.99 16.37
N ILE A 24 -5.02 3.44 15.77
CA ILE A 24 -4.22 4.15 14.77
C ILE A 24 -5.08 4.36 13.52
N LEU A 25 -5.22 5.60 13.10
CA LEU A 25 -6.05 6.01 11.97
C LEU A 25 -5.19 6.53 10.81
N GLY A 26 -5.13 5.78 9.73
CA GLY A 26 -4.46 6.18 8.49
C GLY A 26 -5.43 6.78 7.48
N VAL A 27 -5.02 7.86 6.82
CA VAL A 27 -5.77 8.47 5.73
C VAL A 27 -5.10 8.19 4.40
N ASN A 28 -5.90 7.80 3.41
CA ASN A 28 -5.46 7.52 2.05
C ASN A 28 -5.99 8.62 1.11
N ILE A 29 -5.08 9.43 0.58
CA ILE A 29 -5.40 10.52 -0.34
C ILE A 29 -5.07 10.15 -1.78
N GLY A 30 -5.86 10.65 -2.71
CA GLY A 30 -5.69 10.41 -4.14
C GLY A 30 -6.31 11.53 -4.97
N LYS A 31 -5.89 11.63 -6.23
CA LYS A 31 -6.43 12.59 -7.19
C LYS A 31 -7.95 12.42 -7.34
N ASN A 32 -8.69 13.51 -7.39
CA ASN A 32 -10.09 13.50 -7.79
C ASN A 32 -10.20 13.11 -9.29
N LYS A 33 -11.21 12.29 -9.62
CA LYS A 33 -11.40 11.77 -10.98
C LYS A 33 -11.45 12.87 -12.04
N ASN A 34 -12.09 13.98 -11.74
CA ASN A 34 -12.32 15.08 -12.67
C ASN A 34 -11.31 16.23 -12.54
N SER A 35 -10.33 16.14 -11.65
CA SER A 35 -9.34 17.20 -11.48
C SER A 35 -8.36 17.26 -12.65
N LYS A 36 -8.06 18.47 -13.07
CA LYS A 36 -7.02 18.77 -14.09
C LYS A 36 -5.65 18.99 -13.45
N ASP A 37 -5.60 19.45 -12.21
CA ASP A 37 -4.37 19.68 -11.45
C ASP A 37 -4.23 18.67 -10.29
N LEU A 38 -3.46 17.67 -10.56
CA LEU A 38 -3.17 16.60 -9.63
C LEU A 38 -2.38 17.07 -8.41
N ILE A 39 -1.39 17.93 -8.60
CA ILE A 39 -0.51 18.38 -7.51
C ILE A 39 -1.32 19.22 -6.52
N SER A 40 -2.19 20.08 -7.02
CA SER A 40 -3.10 20.88 -6.20
C SER A 40 -4.03 20.01 -5.37
N ASP A 41 -4.61 18.94 -5.96
CA ASP A 41 -5.46 18.00 -5.23
C ASP A 41 -4.74 17.36 -4.02
N TYR A 42 -3.52 16.86 -4.24
CA TYR A 42 -2.77 16.21 -3.16
C TYR A 42 -2.34 17.20 -2.08
N ASN A 43 -1.90 18.40 -2.45
CA ASN A 43 -1.54 19.46 -1.50
C ASN A 43 -2.73 19.83 -0.62
N PHE A 44 -3.88 20.07 -1.25
CA PHE A 44 -5.12 20.41 -0.56
C PHE A 44 -5.55 19.32 0.42
N LEU A 45 -5.61 18.06 -0.05
CA LEU A 45 -6.02 16.94 0.78
C LEU A 45 -5.03 16.67 1.91
N TYR A 46 -3.73 16.80 1.64
CA TYR A 46 -2.70 16.62 2.66
C TYR A 46 -2.87 17.63 3.79
N GLN A 47 -2.94 18.92 3.48
CA GLN A 47 -3.11 19.99 4.46
C GLN A 47 -4.41 19.87 5.26
N LYS A 48 -5.49 19.49 4.58
CA LYS A 48 -6.81 19.38 5.20
C LYS A 48 -6.93 18.21 6.16
N LEU A 49 -6.25 17.08 5.89
CA LEU A 49 -6.50 15.80 6.56
C LEU A 49 -5.37 15.36 7.51
N GLU A 50 -4.16 15.94 7.42
CA GLU A 50 -3.01 15.53 8.22
C GLU A 50 -3.29 15.61 9.73
N ALA A 51 -3.89 16.70 10.18
CA ALA A 51 -4.16 16.93 11.61
C ALA A 51 -5.10 15.87 12.24
N TYR A 52 -5.89 15.18 11.41
CA TYR A 52 -6.90 14.21 11.83
C TYR A 52 -6.50 12.76 11.58
N SER A 53 -5.25 12.50 11.32
CA SER A 53 -4.72 11.16 11.04
C SER A 53 -3.44 10.90 11.82
N ASP A 54 -3.11 9.61 12.02
CA ASP A 54 -1.84 9.19 12.60
C ASP A 54 -0.77 8.97 11.51
N TYR A 55 -1.19 8.66 10.28
CA TYR A 55 -0.31 8.63 9.11
C TYR A 55 -1.10 8.94 7.83
N ILE A 56 -0.38 9.33 6.77
CA ILE A 56 -0.97 9.60 5.46
C ILE A 56 -0.40 8.66 4.40
N THR A 57 -1.27 8.17 3.54
CA THR A 57 -0.94 7.44 2.33
C THR A 57 -1.18 8.30 1.10
N ILE A 58 -0.13 8.57 0.33
CA ILE A 58 -0.21 9.18 -1.00
C ILE A 58 -0.43 8.06 -2.00
N ASN A 59 -1.66 7.92 -2.50
CA ASN A 59 -2.05 6.84 -3.38
C ASN A 59 -2.00 7.26 -4.85
N ILE A 60 -0.91 6.93 -5.54
CA ILE A 60 -0.68 7.22 -6.96
C ILE A 60 -0.88 5.99 -7.86
N SER A 61 -1.59 4.96 -7.38
CA SER A 61 -1.52 3.63 -7.97
C SER A 61 -2.87 3.01 -8.32
N SER A 62 -3.99 3.73 -8.13
CA SER A 62 -5.32 3.20 -8.46
C SER A 62 -5.45 2.98 -9.98
N PRO A 63 -5.84 1.77 -10.44
CA PRO A 63 -6.11 1.54 -11.85
C PRO A 63 -7.48 2.09 -12.28
N ASN A 64 -8.31 2.49 -11.32
CA ASN A 64 -9.68 2.93 -11.55
C ASN A 64 -9.80 4.47 -11.70
N THR A 65 -8.67 5.17 -11.65
CA THR A 65 -8.59 6.63 -11.82
C THR A 65 -7.71 6.91 -13.05
N PRO A 66 -8.27 7.46 -14.14
CA PRO A 66 -7.53 7.72 -15.37
C PRO A 66 -6.29 8.59 -15.15
N GLY A 67 -5.17 8.22 -15.76
CA GLY A 67 -3.91 8.97 -15.73
C GLY A 67 -3.18 8.94 -14.36
N LEU A 68 -3.76 8.30 -13.34
CA LEU A 68 -3.13 8.30 -12.01
C LEU A 68 -1.83 7.50 -11.96
N ARG A 69 -1.73 6.42 -12.73
CA ARG A 69 -0.53 5.59 -12.80
C ARG A 69 0.62 6.22 -13.59
N ASP A 70 0.31 7.15 -14.49
CA ASP A 70 1.32 7.85 -15.31
C ASP A 70 2.24 8.71 -14.45
N ILE A 71 1.78 9.05 -13.22
CA ILE A 71 2.59 9.73 -12.22
C ILE A 71 3.79 8.89 -11.77
N GLN A 72 3.67 7.57 -11.80
CA GLN A 72 4.74 6.65 -11.38
C GLN A 72 5.91 6.64 -12.38
N GLU A 73 5.80 7.37 -13.47
CA GLU A 73 6.91 7.59 -14.39
C GLU A 73 7.87 8.65 -13.86
N LYS A 74 9.13 8.54 -14.29
CA LYS A 74 10.21 9.40 -13.83
C LYS A 74 9.89 10.88 -14.05
N GLY A 75 10.10 11.69 -13.03
CA GLY A 75 9.91 13.14 -13.04
C GLY A 75 8.53 13.60 -12.53
N ASN A 76 7.47 12.86 -12.73
CA ASN A 76 6.15 13.24 -12.25
C ASN A 76 6.01 13.02 -10.73
N ILE A 77 6.52 11.88 -10.22
CA ILE A 77 6.59 11.63 -8.77
C ILE A 77 7.43 12.67 -8.06
N GLU A 78 8.59 13.01 -8.61
CA GLU A 78 9.50 14.00 -8.00
C GLU A 78 8.82 15.37 -7.88
N LYS A 79 8.09 15.83 -8.91
CA LYS A 79 7.33 17.07 -8.86
C LYS A 79 6.27 17.05 -7.76
N LEU A 80 5.52 15.95 -7.63
CA LEU A 80 4.51 15.80 -6.60
C LEU A 80 5.15 15.82 -5.20
N ILE A 81 6.18 15.02 -4.96
CA ILE A 81 6.83 14.93 -3.65
C ILE A 81 7.52 16.24 -3.28
N ASN A 82 8.18 16.90 -4.23
CA ASN A 82 8.78 18.23 -4.00
C ASN A 82 7.73 19.30 -3.66
N SER A 83 6.54 19.21 -4.22
CA SER A 83 5.45 20.11 -3.85
C SER A 83 4.94 19.83 -2.43
N LEU A 84 4.69 18.57 -2.11
CA LEU A 84 4.24 18.14 -0.78
C LEU A 84 5.28 18.40 0.32
N SER A 85 6.57 18.25 0.03
CA SER A 85 7.64 18.47 1.00
C SER A 85 7.79 19.93 1.48
N ARG A 86 7.17 20.88 0.75
CA ARG A 86 7.05 22.30 1.19
C ARG A 86 6.04 22.47 2.31
N ILE A 87 5.14 21.51 2.51
CA ILE A 87 4.16 21.53 3.58
C ILE A 87 4.89 21.05 4.86
N LYS A 88 4.72 21.77 5.97
CA LYS A 88 5.29 21.35 7.26
C LYS A 88 4.66 20.03 7.68
N LYS A 89 5.39 18.94 7.47
CA LYS A 89 4.97 17.58 7.80
C LYS A 89 4.95 17.37 9.31
N LYS A 90 3.88 16.74 9.80
CA LYS A 90 3.71 16.35 11.22
C LYS A 90 3.54 14.85 11.41
N LYS A 91 3.15 14.11 10.36
CA LYS A 91 2.75 12.70 10.43
C LYS A 91 3.58 11.82 9.48
N PRO A 92 3.78 10.54 9.82
CA PRO A 92 4.38 9.59 8.89
C PRO A 92 3.64 9.56 7.54
N THR A 93 4.38 9.57 6.45
CA THR A 93 3.83 9.65 5.09
C THR A 93 4.39 8.53 4.23
N PHE A 94 3.50 7.77 3.59
CA PHE A 94 3.82 6.62 2.77
C PHE A 94 3.33 6.80 1.33
N LEU A 95 4.12 6.33 0.36
CA LEU A 95 3.75 6.32 -1.05
C LEU A 95 3.23 4.94 -1.45
N LYS A 96 1.98 4.84 -1.95
CA LYS A 96 1.38 3.58 -2.35
C LYS A 96 1.50 3.34 -3.84
N LEU A 97 2.13 2.22 -4.21
CA LEU A 97 2.54 1.90 -5.58
C LEU A 97 1.70 0.80 -6.23
N SER A 98 1.70 0.82 -7.57
CA SER A 98 1.13 -0.24 -8.40
C SER A 98 2.04 -1.48 -8.39
N PRO A 99 1.48 -2.71 -8.48
CA PRO A 99 2.26 -3.92 -8.73
C PRO A 99 2.70 -4.07 -10.19
N ASP A 100 2.26 -3.19 -11.07
CA ASP A 100 2.51 -3.26 -12.52
C ASP A 100 3.66 -2.33 -12.96
N LEU A 101 4.46 -1.85 -11.98
CA LEU A 101 5.65 -1.05 -12.21
C LEU A 101 6.76 -1.85 -12.90
N SER A 102 7.51 -1.20 -13.78
CA SER A 102 8.79 -1.73 -14.25
C SER A 102 9.83 -1.72 -13.12
N ARG A 103 10.82 -2.63 -13.21
CA ARG A 103 11.93 -2.66 -12.25
C ARG A 103 12.64 -1.30 -12.17
N LYS A 104 12.90 -0.66 -13.32
CA LYS A 104 13.54 0.65 -13.41
C LYS A 104 12.76 1.74 -12.66
N ASN A 105 11.42 1.74 -12.78
CA ASN A 105 10.60 2.70 -12.05
C ASN A 105 10.62 2.43 -10.54
N LEU A 106 10.58 1.17 -10.12
CA LEU A 106 10.74 0.79 -8.71
C LEU A 106 12.09 1.28 -8.14
N GLU A 107 13.19 1.07 -8.86
CA GLU A 107 14.53 1.55 -8.47
C GLU A 107 14.58 3.08 -8.30
N ASN A 108 14.01 3.82 -9.26
CA ASN A 108 13.95 5.28 -9.18
C ASN A 108 13.14 5.76 -7.96
N ILE A 109 12.02 5.10 -7.69
CA ILE A 109 11.17 5.44 -6.53
C ILE A 109 11.87 5.10 -5.22
N CYS A 110 12.53 3.94 -5.12
CA CYS A 110 13.31 3.58 -3.93
C CYS A 110 14.43 4.60 -3.65
N ARG A 111 15.15 5.03 -4.68
CA ARG A 111 16.17 6.10 -4.56
C ARG A 111 15.56 7.43 -4.12
N LEU A 112 14.40 7.79 -4.63
CA LEU A 112 13.69 9.01 -4.22
C LEU A 112 13.32 8.96 -2.75
N VAL A 113 12.73 7.84 -2.28
CA VAL A 113 12.33 7.67 -0.87
C VAL A 113 13.53 7.70 0.06
N LEU A 114 14.67 7.09 -0.31
CA LEU A 114 15.90 7.12 0.48
C LEU A 114 16.48 8.53 0.63
N LYS A 115 16.27 9.42 -0.35
CA LYS A 115 16.80 10.78 -0.36
C LYS A 115 15.86 11.84 0.21
N ASN A 116 14.59 11.48 0.43
CA ASN A 116 13.55 12.47 0.73
C ASN A 116 12.97 12.23 2.13
N GLU A 117 13.25 13.12 3.07
CA GLU A 117 12.80 13.04 4.46
C GLU A 117 11.27 13.17 4.61
N PHE A 118 10.58 13.67 3.60
CA PHE A 118 9.12 13.76 3.60
C PHE A 118 8.44 12.38 3.56
N LEU A 119 9.07 11.39 2.90
CA LEU A 119 8.55 10.03 2.80
C LEU A 119 9.17 9.11 3.86
N ASN A 120 8.36 8.39 4.60
CA ASN A 120 8.81 7.40 5.59
C ASN A 120 8.92 5.99 5.02
N GLY A 121 8.35 5.74 3.83
CA GLY A 121 8.41 4.44 3.21
C GLY A 121 7.38 4.23 2.11
N LEU A 122 7.19 2.94 1.78
CA LEU A 122 6.34 2.50 0.67
C LEU A 122 5.21 1.60 1.16
N ILE A 123 4.05 1.67 0.50
CA ILE A 123 2.99 0.67 0.60
C ILE A 123 2.97 -0.15 -0.69
N LEU A 124 3.31 -1.41 -0.58
CA LEU A 124 3.47 -2.36 -1.67
C LEU A 124 2.49 -3.53 -1.52
N THR A 125 1.42 -3.63 -2.33
CA THR A 125 1.06 -2.83 -3.50
C THR A 125 -0.44 -2.55 -3.56
N ASN A 126 -0.87 -1.75 -4.56
CA ASN A 126 -2.26 -1.68 -4.98
C ASN A 126 -2.64 -2.95 -5.77
N THR A 127 -3.82 -2.97 -6.39
CA THR A 127 -4.32 -4.04 -7.26
C THR A 127 -3.65 -4.02 -8.64
N THR A 128 -3.67 -5.14 -9.37
CA THR A 128 -3.07 -5.29 -10.71
C THR A 128 -4.13 -5.28 -11.82
N ILE A 129 -3.74 -4.76 -12.99
CA ILE A 129 -4.53 -4.90 -14.22
C ILE A 129 -4.17 -6.17 -15.01
N GLN A 130 -3.07 -6.82 -14.67
CA GLN A 130 -2.68 -8.09 -15.30
C GLN A 130 -3.60 -9.21 -14.82
N ARG A 131 -3.94 -10.13 -15.72
CA ARG A 131 -4.87 -11.25 -15.46
C ARG A 131 -4.21 -12.60 -15.70
N ASP A 132 -3.80 -12.87 -16.93
CA ASP A 132 -3.46 -14.21 -17.41
C ASP A 132 -2.25 -14.82 -16.72
N SER A 133 -1.23 -14.01 -16.41
CA SER A 133 -0.01 -14.48 -15.76
C SER A 133 -0.15 -14.83 -14.28
N LEU A 134 -1.29 -14.52 -13.65
CA LEU A 134 -1.50 -14.71 -12.21
C LEU A 134 -2.17 -16.04 -11.85
N PHE A 135 -2.70 -16.75 -12.83
CA PHE A 135 -3.39 -18.01 -12.61
C PHE A 135 -2.59 -19.18 -13.20
N LYS A 136 -2.15 -20.07 -12.31
CA LYS A 136 -1.43 -21.31 -12.71
C LYS A 136 -2.36 -22.40 -13.27
N LYS A 137 -3.69 -22.22 -13.12
CA LYS A 137 -4.74 -23.15 -13.58
C LYS A 137 -5.88 -22.36 -14.21
N PRO A 138 -6.66 -22.98 -15.12
CA PRO A 138 -7.86 -22.37 -15.66
C PRO A 138 -8.80 -21.87 -14.56
N VAL A 139 -9.31 -20.67 -14.71
CA VAL A 139 -10.20 -20.03 -13.75
C VAL A 139 -11.63 -20.44 -14.07
N LYS A 140 -12.33 -21.01 -13.08
CA LYS A 140 -13.77 -21.20 -13.17
C LYS A 140 -14.43 -19.81 -13.29
N ASN A 141 -15.29 -19.60 -14.26
CA ASN A 141 -15.84 -18.27 -14.60
C ASN A 141 -14.80 -17.29 -15.20
N SER A 142 -14.03 -17.75 -16.18
CA SER A 142 -12.99 -16.96 -16.86
C SER A 142 -13.47 -15.64 -17.46
N TRP A 143 -14.76 -15.51 -17.78
CA TRP A 143 -15.37 -14.25 -18.23
C TRP A 143 -15.17 -13.08 -17.26
N LYS A 144 -15.04 -13.34 -15.95
CA LYS A 144 -14.74 -12.31 -14.93
C LYS A 144 -13.35 -11.71 -15.09
N LEU A 145 -12.46 -12.36 -15.83
CA LEU A 145 -11.12 -11.82 -16.10
C LEU A 145 -11.15 -10.63 -17.06
N GLY A 146 -12.20 -10.50 -17.87
CA GLY A 146 -12.44 -9.34 -18.73
C GLY A 146 -12.98 -8.11 -18.03
N GLU A 147 -13.34 -8.21 -16.73
CA GLU A 147 -13.86 -7.07 -15.96
C GLU A 147 -12.83 -5.93 -15.82
N VAL A 148 -13.31 -4.70 -16.04
CA VAL A 148 -12.48 -3.50 -15.90
C VAL A 148 -12.18 -3.24 -14.42
N GLY A 149 -10.93 -2.93 -14.10
CA GLY A 149 -10.50 -2.59 -12.74
C GLY A 149 -9.33 -3.42 -12.23
N GLY A 150 -8.99 -3.24 -10.96
CA GLY A 150 -7.86 -3.91 -10.34
C GLY A 150 -8.21 -5.28 -9.76
N LEU A 151 -7.44 -6.32 -10.08
CA LEU A 151 -7.51 -7.62 -9.44
C LEU A 151 -6.80 -7.60 -8.10
N SER A 152 -7.44 -8.15 -7.05
CA SER A 152 -6.93 -8.25 -5.67
C SER A 152 -6.97 -9.69 -5.15
N GLY A 153 -6.52 -9.90 -3.92
CA GLY A 153 -6.60 -11.18 -3.22
C GLY A 153 -5.43 -12.12 -3.52
N VAL A 154 -5.66 -13.42 -3.30
CA VAL A 154 -4.62 -14.46 -3.36
C VAL A 154 -3.80 -14.46 -4.67
N PRO A 155 -4.38 -14.24 -5.85
CA PRO A 155 -3.61 -14.21 -7.10
C PRO A 155 -2.47 -13.18 -7.10
N LEU A 156 -2.63 -12.09 -6.32
CA LEU A 156 -1.65 -11.01 -6.25
C LEU A 156 -0.43 -11.33 -5.36
N ARG A 157 -0.50 -12.37 -4.51
CA ARG A 157 0.47 -12.66 -3.44
C ARG A 157 1.92 -12.79 -3.94
N GLU A 158 2.16 -13.68 -4.88
CA GLU A 158 3.52 -13.94 -5.38
C GLU A 158 4.13 -12.69 -6.04
N LYS A 159 3.32 -11.95 -6.80
CA LYS A 159 3.75 -10.72 -7.45
C LYS A 159 4.14 -9.65 -6.43
N THR A 160 3.32 -9.45 -5.40
CA THR A 160 3.61 -8.46 -4.35
C THR A 160 4.82 -8.85 -3.50
N ASN A 161 5.00 -10.13 -3.20
CA ASN A 161 6.17 -10.62 -2.47
C ASN A 161 7.47 -10.32 -3.22
N LYS A 162 7.51 -10.55 -4.54
CA LYS A 162 8.67 -10.21 -5.38
C LYS A 162 8.98 -8.70 -5.35
N ILE A 163 7.96 -7.85 -5.41
CA ILE A 163 8.14 -6.39 -5.39
C ILE A 163 8.64 -5.93 -4.02
N ILE A 164 8.08 -6.46 -2.93
CA ILE A 164 8.52 -6.16 -1.56
C ILE A 164 9.99 -6.54 -1.38
N ARG A 165 10.36 -7.76 -1.78
CA ARG A 165 11.75 -8.22 -1.74
C ARG A 165 12.67 -7.28 -2.52
N SER A 166 12.35 -6.97 -3.78
CA SER A 166 13.16 -6.06 -4.58
C SER A 166 13.29 -4.67 -3.96
N ALA A 167 12.21 -4.12 -3.39
CA ALA A 167 12.27 -2.82 -2.72
C ALA A 167 13.13 -2.87 -1.45
N TYR A 168 13.05 -3.93 -0.68
CA TYR A 168 13.89 -4.14 0.51
C TYR A 168 15.38 -4.22 0.14
N GLU A 169 15.73 -5.04 -0.86
CA GLU A 169 17.10 -5.15 -1.40
C GLU A 169 17.62 -3.80 -1.89
N LEU A 170 16.82 -3.08 -2.72
CA LEU A 170 17.20 -1.77 -3.27
C LEU A 170 17.41 -0.68 -2.22
N THR A 171 16.78 -0.82 -1.07
CA THR A 171 16.86 0.15 0.02
C THR A 171 17.73 -0.31 1.18
N ASN A 172 18.30 -1.53 1.09
CA ASN A 172 19.05 -2.18 2.19
C ASN A 172 18.25 -2.16 3.51
N GLY A 173 16.92 -2.34 3.44
CA GLY A 173 16.04 -2.32 4.60
C GLY A 173 15.91 -0.96 5.31
N LYS A 174 16.41 0.14 4.74
CA LYS A 174 16.44 1.46 5.39
C LYS A 174 15.10 2.20 5.39
N ILE A 175 14.10 1.73 4.65
CA ILE A 175 12.77 2.34 4.60
C ILE A 175 11.72 1.39 5.18
N THR A 176 10.66 1.94 5.75
CA THR A 176 9.50 1.13 6.16
C THR A 176 8.72 0.65 4.95
N ILE A 177 8.48 -0.66 4.84
CA ILE A 177 7.64 -1.24 3.81
C ILE A 177 6.35 -1.79 4.44
N ILE A 178 5.20 -1.30 4.00
CA ILE A 178 3.90 -1.83 4.37
C ILE A 178 3.44 -2.79 3.27
N GLY A 179 3.40 -4.09 3.57
CA GLY A 179 3.05 -5.14 2.61
C GLY A 179 1.53 -5.31 2.45
N VAL A 180 1.04 -5.26 1.20
CA VAL A 180 -0.38 -5.43 0.86
C VAL A 180 -0.54 -6.36 -0.33
N GLY A 181 -1.53 -7.24 -0.27
CA GLY A 181 -1.93 -8.11 -1.38
C GLY A 181 -1.73 -9.59 -1.10
N GLY A 182 -2.81 -10.35 -1.21
CA GLY A 182 -2.83 -11.79 -1.10
C GLY A 182 -2.62 -12.37 0.30
N ILE A 183 -2.75 -11.60 1.36
CA ILE A 183 -2.66 -12.06 2.73
C ILE A 183 -4.02 -12.60 3.17
N SER A 184 -4.10 -13.88 3.53
CA SER A 184 -5.31 -14.56 4.00
C SER A 184 -5.07 -15.52 5.16
N THR A 185 -3.82 -15.81 5.46
CA THR A 185 -3.37 -16.72 6.53
C THR A 185 -2.14 -16.17 7.25
N GLY A 186 -1.83 -16.73 8.44
CA GLY A 186 -0.60 -16.39 9.15
C GLY A 186 0.67 -16.79 8.38
N LYS A 187 0.60 -17.84 7.54
CA LYS A 187 1.69 -18.21 6.64
C LYS A 187 1.97 -17.12 5.60
N ASP A 188 0.92 -16.56 4.99
CA ASP A 188 1.08 -15.47 4.02
C ASP A 188 1.68 -14.21 4.67
N ALA A 189 1.26 -13.92 5.93
CA ALA A 189 1.82 -12.83 6.71
C ALA A 189 3.30 -13.06 7.03
N PHE A 190 3.66 -14.25 7.51
CA PHE A 190 5.03 -14.63 7.80
C PHE A 190 5.93 -14.51 6.57
N GLU A 191 5.49 -15.04 5.43
CA GLU A 191 6.22 -14.95 4.16
C GLU A 191 6.44 -13.51 3.73
N LYS A 192 5.40 -12.67 3.78
CA LYS A 192 5.49 -11.27 3.36
C LYS A 192 6.44 -10.44 4.24
N ILE A 193 6.45 -10.68 5.56
CA ILE A 193 7.39 -10.04 6.48
C ILE A 193 8.81 -10.54 6.20
N SER A 194 9.01 -11.84 6.00
CA SER A 194 10.33 -12.39 5.69
C SER A 194 10.93 -11.87 4.37
N MET A 195 10.08 -11.35 3.46
CA MET A 195 10.49 -10.66 2.24
C MET A 195 10.75 -9.15 2.43
N GLY A 196 10.72 -8.64 3.67
CA GLY A 196 11.08 -7.25 3.98
C GLY A 196 9.93 -6.32 4.35
N ALA A 197 8.68 -6.80 4.46
CA ALA A 197 7.60 -5.97 4.96
C ALA A 197 7.71 -5.77 6.49
N SER A 198 7.66 -4.52 6.95
CA SER A 198 7.65 -4.19 8.38
C SER A 198 6.23 -4.20 8.97
N LEU A 199 5.24 -3.86 8.17
CA LEU A 199 3.81 -3.81 8.52
C LEU A 199 2.99 -4.45 7.41
N LEU A 200 1.74 -4.85 7.72
CA LEU A 200 0.85 -5.49 6.77
C LEU A 200 -0.51 -4.78 6.69
N GLN A 201 -1.14 -4.80 5.51
CA GLN A 201 -2.52 -4.37 5.30
C GLN A 201 -3.34 -5.50 4.66
N LEU A 202 -4.60 -5.62 5.07
CA LEU A 202 -5.57 -6.57 4.55
C LEU A 202 -6.74 -5.82 3.89
N TYR A 203 -7.33 -6.43 2.87
CA TYR A 203 -8.61 -5.97 2.32
C TYR A 203 -9.48 -7.17 1.91
N THR A 204 -9.09 -7.92 0.88
CA THR A 204 -9.90 -8.98 0.28
C THR A 204 -10.24 -10.10 1.27
N SER A 205 -9.27 -10.54 2.07
CA SER A 205 -9.49 -11.58 3.09
C SER A 205 -10.47 -11.12 4.18
N LEU A 206 -10.45 -9.84 4.53
CA LEU A 206 -11.40 -9.25 5.48
C LEU A 206 -12.85 -9.34 4.97
N ILE A 207 -13.05 -9.11 3.66
CA ILE A 207 -14.38 -9.21 3.03
C ILE A 207 -14.90 -10.64 3.03
N TYR A 208 -14.04 -11.63 2.71
CA TYR A 208 -14.47 -13.04 2.60
C TYR A 208 -14.50 -13.81 3.91
N GLN A 209 -13.64 -13.45 4.88
CA GLN A 209 -13.47 -14.19 6.14
C GLN A 209 -13.95 -13.40 7.38
N GLY A 210 -14.35 -12.14 7.19
CA GLY A 210 -14.77 -11.26 8.28
C GLY A 210 -13.63 -10.78 9.17
N PRO A 211 -13.91 -9.96 10.20
CA PRO A 211 -12.89 -9.30 11.03
C PRO A 211 -12.03 -10.28 11.84
N ASN A 212 -12.54 -11.46 12.17
CA ASN A 212 -11.79 -12.48 12.91
C ASN A 212 -10.54 -12.99 12.17
N VAL A 213 -10.44 -12.78 10.86
CA VAL A 213 -9.24 -13.13 10.08
C VAL A 213 -7.98 -12.46 10.62
N VAL A 214 -8.09 -11.24 11.16
CA VAL A 214 -6.95 -10.51 11.74
C VAL A 214 -6.42 -11.25 12.96
N VAL A 215 -7.31 -11.63 13.89
CA VAL A 215 -6.95 -12.36 15.11
C VAL A 215 -6.31 -13.71 14.77
N LYS A 216 -6.89 -14.43 13.81
CA LYS A 216 -6.35 -15.71 13.33
C LYS A 216 -4.95 -15.56 12.74
N ILE A 217 -4.75 -14.58 11.86
CA ILE A 217 -3.44 -14.31 11.24
C ILE A 217 -2.39 -13.98 12.32
N LEU A 218 -2.72 -13.14 13.31
CA LEU A 218 -1.80 -12.78 14.38
C LEU A 218 -1.44 -13.98 15.26
N SER A 219 -2.41 -14.82 15.60
CA SER A 219 -2.18 -16.06 16.35
C SER A 219 -1.25 -17.01 15.61
N ASP A 220 -1.55 -17.30 14.34
CA ASP A 220 -0.75 -18.18 13.49
C ASP A 220 0.67 -17.65 13.27
N LEU A 221 0.81 -16.33 13.11
CA LEU A 221 2.10 -15.65 12.98
C LEU A 221 2.92 -15.80 14.27
N SER A 222 2.30 -15.56 15.43
CA SER A 222 2.94 -15.74 16.74
C SER A 222 3.45 -17.17 16.94
N CYS A 223 2.62 -18.17 16.62
CA CYS A 223 3.02 -19.57 16.65
C CYS A 223 4.20 -19.87 15.69
N SER A 224 4.20 -19.27 14.52
CA SER A 224 5.26 -19.46 13.53
C SER A 224 6.59 -18.84 13.97
N LEU A 225 6.55 -17.66 14.59
CA LEU A 225 7.73 -17.00 15.17
C LEU A 225 8.34 -17.86 16.28
N LYS A 226 7.52 -18.35 17.22
CA LYS A 226 7.97 -19.24 18.31
C LYS A 226 8.64 -20.51 17.77
N ARG A 227 8.03 -21.17 16.78
CA ARG A 227 8.60 -22.36 16.13
C ARG A 227 9.97 -22.11 15.47
N LYS A 228 10.20 -20.88 15.01
CA LYS A 228 11.49 -20.45 14.41
C LYS A 228 12.46 -19.87 15.43
N GLY A 229 12.14 -19.87 16.71
CA GLY A 229 12.99 -19.28 17.76
C GLY A 229 13.13 -17.76 17.69
N LEU A 230 12.20 -17.06 17.01
CA LEU A 230 12.22 -15.62 16.89
C LEU A 230 11.49 -14.98 18.05
N LYS A 231 12.11 -13.99 18.70
CA LYS A 231 11.54 -13.30 19.86
C LYS A 231 10.56 -12.19 19.43
N ASN A 232 10.87 -11.50 18.35
CA ASN A 232 10.09 -10.37 17.84
C ASN A 232 9.78 -10.53 16.36
N VAL A 233 8.70 -9.89 15.90
CA VAL A 233 8.36 -9.84 14.47
C VAL A 233 9.42 -9.09 13.66
N SER A 234 10.08 -8.10 14.26
CA SER A 234 11.19 -7.37 13.65
C SER A 234 12.37 -8.28 13.28
N ASP A 235 12.59 -9.36 14.05
CA ASP A 235 13.66 -10.33 13.78
C ASP A 235 13.41 -11.13 12.48
N LEU A 236 12.17 -11.12 11.97
CA LEU A 236 11.78 -11.81 10.74
C LEU A 236 11.96 -10.96 9.50
N ILE A 237 11.99 -9.62 9.63
CA ILE A 237 12.00 -8.71 8.49
C ILE A 237 13.23 -8.96 7.61
N GLY A 238 12.99 -9.31 6.34
CA GLY A 238 14.06 -9.56 5.37
C GLY A 238 14.87 -10.85 5.56
N LYS A 239 14.47 -11.79 6.43
CA LYS A 239 15.25 -13.04 6.68
C LYS A 239 15.33 -13.99 5.50
N ASN A 240 14.45 -13.88 4.50
CA ASN A 240 14.46 -14.73 3.31
C ASN A 240 14.96 -14.00 2.06
N ILE A 241 15.85 -13.05 2.24
CA ILE A 241 16.49 -12.24 1.17
C ILE A 241 17.94 -12.62 1.01
#